data_a1d03d1a63cdd2c8e47ef51ff2ba39bf
#
_entry.id   a1d03d1a63cdd2c8e47ef51ff2ba39bf
#
_cell.length_a   1.000
_cell.length_b   1.000
_cell.length_c   1.000
_cell.angle_alpha   90.00
_cell.angle_beta   90.00
_cell.angle_gamma   90.00
#
_symmetry.space_group_name_H-M   'P 1'
#
loop_
_entity.id
_entity.type
_entity.pdbx_description
1 polymer ?
#
loop_
_entity_poly.entity_id
_entity_poly.type
_entity_poly.pdbx_seq_one_letter_code
_entity_poly.pdbx_strand_id
1 'polypeptide(L)'
;FFFFLMIRRPPRSTLFPYTTLFRSTSQLFSDFGWATMRNSWEKDATMLAVKSGHTWNHSHADANSFIIFHKGVDIIKDGGNCWYPNPAYRNYFFQSQAHNVVLFNGEGQPREQQYSGSTLRGYLYHLLDAGNVKYVLANGTGPVSNNFSRNFRHFLWMDDVIYMIDDLKTHKVGRFEWLWHTNGTYKKSGVDVNVTNGNSSVVIRPLYPRLLAKSDFVHDYPEDLYWEEIQAPTEDLKGTETYYSFHLPAEVNRVKGLTAIILKDTPDEKDLPQMERREGQDWIGLRIRHKGKVTDLYINQLADGRLMHSNSWIMPDGWMTDAYMFAVSYPEGTEAKNAKDFFIAYGSALRRGNETYFSSLAKLFVIQKAEDKKLDLWINGQPKINTTFR
;
A
#
# COMPACT_ATOMS: atom_id res chain seq x y z
N PHE A 1 21.10 0.38 -9.49
CA PHE A 1 20.82 -0.68 -10.46
C PHE A 1 19.61 -1.46 -9.98
N PHE A 2 18.42 -1.03 -10.41
CA PHE A 2 17.30 -1.95 -10.45
C PHE A 2 17.72 -3.07 -11.41
N PHE A 3 18.18 -4.19 -10.89
CA PHE A 3 18.19 -5.41 -11.67
C PHE A 3 16.74 -5.75 -11.92
N PHE A 4 16.19 -5.26 -13.01
CA PHE A 4 15.07 -5.89 -13.65
C PHE A 4 15.48 -7.33 -13.95
N LEU A 5 15.14 -8.25 -13.09
CA LEU A 5 14.89 -9.59 -13.52
C LEU A 5 13.65 -9.55 -14.42
N MET A 6 13.83 -9.08 -15.64
CA MET A 6 13.02 -9.52 -16.75
C MET A 6 13.29 -11.01 -16.84
N ILE A 7 12.55 -11.80 -16.10
CA ILE A 7 12.46 -13.24 -16.32
C ILE A 7 11.84 -13.35 -17.69
N ARG A 8 12.70 -13.50 -18.73
CA ARG A 8 12.27 -13.89 -20.07
C ARG A 8 11.38 -15.11 -19.89
N ARG A 9 10.29 -15.18 -20.67
CA ARG A 9 9.46 -16.39 -20.74
C ARG A 9 10.40 -17.59 -20.82
N PRO A 10 10.30 -18.57 -19.91
CA PRO A 10 11.07 -19.79 -20.03
C PRO A 10 10.72 -20.41 -21.41
N PRO A 11 11.69 -21.00 -22.11
CA PRO A 11 11.42 -21.68 -23.38
C PRO A 11 10.31 -22.69 -23.15
N ARG A 12 9.39 -22.81 -24.10
CA ARG A 12 8.31 -23.81 -24.09
C ARG A 12 8.94 -25.21 -24.17
N SER A 13 9.40 -25.75 -23.05
CA SER A 13 9.79 -27.15 -22.97
C SER A 13 8.66 -27.92 -22.29
N THR A 14 8.11 -28.86 -23.03
CA THR A 14 6.93 -29.68 -22.70
C THR A 14 7.25 -30.81 -21.71
N LEU A 15 8.35 -30.80 -20.96
CA LEU A 15 8.84 -32.00 -20.28
C LEU A 15 9.01 -31.93 -18.77
N PHE A 16 8.62 -30.84 -18.07
CA PHE A 16 8.69 -30.83 -16.60
C PHE A 16 7.49 -30.11 -15.96
N PRO A 17 6.99 -30.63 -14.79
CA PRO A 17 5.88 -30.03 -14.05
C PRO A 17 6.24 -28.71 -13.33
N TYR A 18 7.33 -28.05 -13.73
CA TYR A 18 7.75 -26.75 -13.20
C TYR A 18 6.84 -25.58 -13.60
N THR A 19 5.88 -25.80 -14.48
CA THR A 19 4.96 -24.77 -14.95
C THR A 19 3.99 -24.26 -13.87
N THR A 20 3.86 -24.98 -12.76
CA THR A 20 2.99 -24.56 -11.64
C THR A 20 3.69 -23.64 -10.62
N LEU A 21 5.00 -23.76 -10.45
CA LEU A 21 5.79 -22.95 -9.51
C LEU A 21 6.01 -21.51 -9.95
N PHE A 22 5.99 -21.24 -11.27
CA PHE A 22 6.18 -19.89 -11.84
C PHE A 22 4.87 -19.19 -12.23
N ARG A 23 3.72 -19.71 -11.79
CA ARG A 23 2.40 -19.13 -12.12
C ARG A 23 1.86 -18.18 -11.06
N SER A 24 2.48 -18.07 -9.89
CA SER A 24 2.06 -17.08 -8.92
C SER A 24 2.33 -15.68 -9.47
N THR A 25 1.30 -14.86 -9.51
CA THR A 25 1.41 -13.44 -9.88
C THR A 25 2.02 -12.59 -8.78
N SER A 26 2.19 -13.16 -7.59
CA SER A 26 2.81 -12.48 -6.45
C SER A 26 3.93 -13.31 -5.86
N GLN A 27 5.00 -12.65 -5.42
CA GLN A 27 6.17 -13.30 -4.83
C GLN A 27 6.74 -12.48 -3.68
N LEU A 28 7.07 -13.17 -2.58
CA LEU A 28 7.79 -12.61 -1.44
C LEU A 28 9.21 -13.18 -1.39
N PHE A 29 10.20 -12.31 -1.39
CA PHE A 29 11.61 -12.61 -1.21
C PHE A 29 12.03 -12.09 0.18
N SER A 30 11.69 -12.84 1.23
CA SER A 30 11.80 -12.42 2.62
C SER A 30 13.22 -12.05 3.03
N ASP A 31 14.23 -12.78 2.53
CA ASP A 31 15.63 -12.56 2.87
C ASP A 31 16.16 -11.23 2.31
N PHE A 32 15.71 -10.85 1.13
CA PHE A 32 16.06 -9.59 0.50
C PHE A 32 15.13 -8.43 0.91
N GLY A 33 13.96 -8.75 1.46
CA GLY A 33 12.95 -7.76 1.79
C GLY A 33 12.30 -7.15 0.53
N TRP A 34 11.94 -8.02 -0.44
CA TRP A 34 11.24 -7.63 -1.65
C TRP A 34 9.92 -8.39 -1.77
N ALA A 35 8.89 -7.71 -2.22
CA ALA A 35 7.65 -8.34 -2.62
C ALA A 35 7.18 -7.76 -3.95
N THR A 36 6.58 -8.61 -4.79
CA THR A 36 5.93 -8.19 -6.03
C THR A 36 4.51 -8.76 -6.06
N MET A 37 3.56 -7.95 -6.46
CA MET A 37 2.18 -8.34 -6.71
C MET A 37 1.79 -7.88 -8.12
N ARG A 38 1.20 -8.77 -8.92
CA ARG A 38 0.79 -8.51 -10.30
C ARG A 38 -0.65 -9.00 -10.53
N ASN A 39 -1.36 -8.34 -11.42
CA ASN A 39 -2.65 -8.86 -11.89
C ASN A 39 -2.49 -9.92 -12.98
N SER A 40 -1.44 -9.82 -13.81
CA SER A 40 -1.12 -10.81 -14.84
C SER A 40 0.37 -10.81 -15.20
N TRP A 41 0.77 -11.66 -16.16
CA TRP A 41 2.11 -11.69 -16.75
C TRP A 41 2.17 -11.05 -18.14
N GLU A 42 1.11 -10.40 -18.57
CA GLU A 42 1.08 -9.70 -19.84
C GLU A 42 1.90 -8.41 -19.81
N LYS A 43 2.20 -7.83 -20.98
CA LYS A 43 3.07 -6.64 -21.08
C LYS A 43 2.44 -5.39 -20.48
N ASP A 44 1.13 -5.31 -20.53
CA ASP A 44 0.30 -4.22 -20.00
C ASP A 44 -0.19 -4.47 -18.56
N ALA A 45 0.32 -5.53 -17.92
CA ALA A 45 -0.02 -5.85 -16.55
C ALA A 45 0.30 -4.72 -15.59
N THR A 46 -0.48 -4.65 -14.53
CA THR A 46 -0.13 -3.84 -13.35
C THR A 46 0.76 -4.66 -12.43
N MET A 47 1.81 -4.03 -11.91
CA MET A 47 2.68 -4.59 -10.88
C MET A 47 2.93 -3.55 -9.79
N LEU A 48 2.71 -3.95 -8.56
CA LEU A 48 3.23 -3.27 -7.37
C LEU A 48 4.46 -4.04 -6.89
N ALA A 49 5.58 -3.34 -6.74
CA ALA A 49 6.77 -3.88 -6.06
C ALA A 49 7.04 -3.06 -4.80
N VAL A 50 7.36 -3.76 -3.70
CA VAL A 50 7.59 -3.16 -2.38
C VAL A 50 8.95 -3.63 -1.87
N LYS A 51 9.69 -2.71 -1.27
CA LYS A 51 10.98 -3.01 -0.64
C LYS A 51 10.97 -2.61 0.83
N SER A 52 11.35 -3.55 1.70
CA SER A 52 11.68 -3.30 3.10
C SER A 52 12.57 -4.43 3.59
N GLY A 53 13.88 -4.21 3.58
CA GLY A 53 14.85 -5.27 3.83
C GLY A 53 16.18 -4.76 4.36
N HIS A 54 17.21 -5.50 4.05
CA HIS A 54 18.59 -5.09 4.35
C HIS A 54 19.05 -3.96 3.47
N THR A 55 19.86 -3.08 4.04
CA THR A 55 20.65 -2.08 3.33
C THR A 55 22.11 -2.56 3.31
N TRP A 56 22.52 -3.08 2.15
CA TRP A 56 23.87 -3.59 1.95
C TRP A 56 24.66 -2.67 1.03
N ASN A 57 25.86 -3.16 0.65
CA ASN A 57 26.61 -2.60 -0.46
C ASN A 57 25.70 -2.43 -1.69
N HIS A 58 25.73 -1.24 -2.30
CA HIS A 58 24.87 -0.82 -3.41
C HIS A 58 23.37 -0.65 -3.09
N SER A 59 22.97 -0.63 -1.84
CA SER A 59 21.61 -0.36 -1.42
C SER A 59 21.40 1.11 -1.09
N HIS A 60 20.15 1.54 -1.18
CA HIS A 60 19.71 2.89 -0.84
C HIS A 60 18.96 2.92 0.49
N ALA A 61 18.71 4.12 0.99
CA ALA A 61 17.94 4.36 2.21
C ALA A 61 16.41 4.32 1.92
N ASP A 62 15.91 3.18 1.45
CA ASP A 62 14.63 2.99 0.80
C ASP A 62 13.69 1.96 1.47
N ALA A 63 13.84 1.75 2.78
CA ALA A 63 12.93 0.88 3.53
C ALA A 63 11.50 1.41 3.48
N ASN A 64 10.53 0.52 3.19
CA ASN A 64 9.12 0.81 2.91
C ASN A 64 8.86 1.59 1.61
N SER A 65 9.82 1.64 0.69
CA SER A 65 9.58 2.18 -0.65
C SER A 65 8.80 1.21 -1.52
N PHE A 66 8.14 1.75 -2.54
CA PHE A 66 7.37 0.99 -3.52
C PHE A 66 7.41 1.65 -4.89
N ILE A 67 7.12 0.85 -5.92
CA ILE A 67 6.91 1.32 -7.30
C ILE A 67 5.69 0.63 -7.89
N ILE A 68 5.04 1.29 -8.85
CA ILE A 68 3.91 0.73 -9.59
C ILE A 68 4.17 0.84 -11.08
N PHE A 69 4.18 -0.32 -11.74
CA PHE A 69 4.02 -0.42 -13.17
C PHE A 69 2.54 -0.56 -13.50
N HIS A 70 2.08 0.19 -14.47
CA HIS A 70 0.72 0.10 -14.96
C HIS A 70 0.71 0.32 -16.47
N LYS A 71 0.13 -0.64 -17.21
CA LYS A 71 0.04 -0.59 -18.68
C LYS A 71 1.38 -0.32 -19.37
N GLY A 72 2.42 -1.01 -18.90
CA GLY A 72 3.75 -0.94 -19.50
C GLY A 72 4.60 0.25 -19.09
N VAL A 73 4.12 1.09 -18.18
CA VAL A 73 4.81 2.29 -17.67
C VAL A 73 5.03 2.18 -16.18
N ASP A 74 6.18 2.57 -15.69
CA ASP A 74 6.51 2.77 -14.28
C ASP A 74 5.89 4.07 -13.75
N ILE A 75 4.57 4.11 -13.66
CA ILE A 75 3.78 5.31 -13.39
C ILE A 75 4.07 5.93 -12.01
N ILE A 76 4.33 5.09 -11.00
CA ILE A 76 4.95 5.46 -9.74
C ILE A 76 6.33 4.83 -9.76
N LYS A 77 7.34 5.65 -9.93
CA LYS A 77 8.73 5.22 -10.14
C LYS A 77 9.58 5.39 -8.88
N ASP A 78 10.82 4.98 -8.96
CA ASP A 78 11.88 5.35 -8.02
C ASP A 78 12.63 6.58 -8.53
N GLY A 79 13.28 7.34 -7.65
CA GLY A 79 14.12 8.47 -8.06
C GLY A 79 15.38 8.06 -8.83
N GLY A 80 15.66 6.76 -8.89
CA GLY A 80 16.73 6.21 -9.72
C GLY A 80 18.09 6.12 -9.05
N ASN A 81 19.14 6.21 -9.86
CA ASN A 81 20.53 6.07 -9.44
C ASN A 81 21.46 6.86 -10.37
N CYS A 82 22.71 7.11 -9.94
CA CYS A 82 23.73 7.67 -10.77
C CYS A 82 25.11 7.06 -10.47
N TRP A 83 26.13 7.51 -11.16
CA TRP A 83 27.49 7.06 -10.96
C TRP A 83 28.01 7.40 -9.53
N TYR A 84 28.46 6.41 -8.77
CA TYR A 84 28.83 6.50 -7.34
C TYR A 84 29.80 7.63 -6.96
N PRO A 85 30.86 7.95 -7.73
CA PRO A 85 31.75 9.07 -7.44
C PRO A 85 31.06 10.44 -7.57
N ASN A 86 29.90 10.54 -8.23
CA ASN A 86 29.21 11.80 -8.34
C ASN A 86 28.58 12.20 -6.99
N PRO A 87 28.73 13.46 -6.56
CA PRO A 87 28.10 13.92 -5.32
C PRO A 87 26.59 13.73 -5.24
N ALA A 88 25.88 13.76 -6.37
CA ALA A 88 24.43 13.51 -6.43
C ALA A 88 24.04 12.12 -5.93
N TYR A 89 24.91 11.11 -6.12
CA TYR A 89 24.69 9.78 -5.56
C TYR A 89 24.47 9.83 -4.05
N ARG A 90 25.39 10.42 -3.31
CA ARG A 90 25.32 10.50 -1.84
C ARG A 90 24.33 11.54 -1.34
N ASN A 91 24.16 12.63 -2.09
CA ASN A 91 23.32 13.74 -1.63
C ASN A 91 21.83 13.55 -1.96
N TYR A 92 21.51 12.68 -2.94
CA TYR A 92 20.12 12.45 -3.34
C TYR A 92 19.80 10.96 -3.56
N PHE A 93 20.37 10.33 -4.60
CA PHE A 93 19.91 8.99 -5.04
C PHE A 93 20.03 7.90 -3.97
N PHE A 94 21.04 7.98 -3.12
CA PHE A 94 21.22 7.08 -2.00
C PHE A 94 20.26 7.36 -0.84
N GLN A 95 19.74 8.58 -0.72
CA GLN A 95 18.98 9.07 0.43
C GLN A 95 17.49 8.74 0.31
N SER A 96 16.79 8.72 1.45
CA SER A 96 15.36 8.47 1.52
C SER A 96 14.51 9.44 0.66
N GLN A 97 15.02 10.63 0.39
CA GLN A 97 14.36 11.62 -0.45
C GLN A 97 14.20 11.16 -1.91
N ALA A 98 15.00 10.21 -2.40
CA ALA A 98 14.90 9.66 -3.76
C ALA A 98 13.91 8.48 -3.86
N HIS A 99 13.14 8.19 -2.82
CA HIS A 99 12.30 6.99 -2.77
C HIS A 99 10.90 7.31 -2.27
N ASN A 100 9.92 6.44 -2.59
CA ASN A 100 8.53 6.58 -2.18
C ASN A 100 8.32 6.13 -0.73
N VAL A 101 8.86 6.88 0.20
CA VAL A 101 8.84 6.59 1.65
C VAL A 101 8.14 7.68 2.43
N VAL A 102 8.02 7.51 3.74
CA VAL A 102 7.59 8.57 4.65
C VAL A 102 8.80 9.14 5.37
N LEU A 103 8.94 10.45 5.29
CA LEU A 103 9.90 11.21 6.08
C LEU A 103 9.23 11.78 7.34
N PHE A 104 10.04 12.07 8.33
CA PHE A 104 9.66 12.80 9.53
C PHE A 104 10.55 14.03 9.71
N ASN A 105 9.99 15.22 9.62
CA ASN A 105 10.73 16.50 9.61
C ASN A 105 11.82 16.53 8.52
N GLY A 106 11.55 15.99 7.34
CA GLY A 106 12.51 15.90 6.23
C GLY A 106 13.55 14.79 6.37
N GLU A 107 13.52 13.98 7.44
CA GLU A 107 14.49 12.93 7.70
C GLU A 107 13.92 11.53 7.46
N GLY A 108 14.72 10.67 6.81
CA GLY A 108 14.46 9.24 6.63
C GLY A 108 15.49 8.38 7.35
N GLN A 109 16.03 7.36 6.67
CA GLN A 109 17.15 6.58 7.21
C GLN A 109 18.38 7.47 7.41
N PRO A 110 19.19 7.26 8.48
CA PRO A 110 20.35 8.08 8.78
C PRO A 110 21.34 8.17 7.61
N ARG A 111 21.73 9.38 7.25
CA ARG A 111 22.52 9.70 6.05
C ARG A 111 23.93 9.09 6.05
N GLU A 112 24.52 9.00 7.23
CA GLU A 112 25.93 8.66 7.41
C GLU A 112 26.19 7.16 7.35
N GLN A 113 25.14 6.37 7.42
CA GLN A 113 25.25 4.92 7.55
C GLN A 113 24.78 4.23 6.27
N GLN A 114 25.67 4.10 5.32
CA GLN A 114 25.42 3.34 4.10
C GLN A 114 24.89 1.92 4.35
N TYR A 115 25.16 1.37 5.54
CA TYR A 115 24.77 0.03 5.96
C TYR A 115 23.87 0.01 7.20
N SER A 116 23.22 1.12 7.52
CA SER A 116 22.36 1.20 8.71
C SER A 116 21.27 0.15 8.74
N GLY A 117 20.78 -0.28 7.59
CA GLY A 117 19.84 -1.38 7.50
C GLY A 117 20.45 -2.78 7.69
N SER A 118 21.76 -2.95 7.69
CA SER A 118 22.39 -4.26 7.90
C SER A 118 22.24 -4.79 9.33
N THR A 119 22.17 -3.90 10.30
CA THR A 119 21.96 -4.25 11.72
C THR A 119 20.52 -4.07 12.16
N LEU A 120 19.82 -3.09 11.59
CA LEU A 120 18.43 -2.74 11.90
C LEU A 120 17.62 -2.76 10.59
N ARG A 121 17.46 -3.95 10.06
CA ARG A 121 16.78 -4.13 8.76
C ARG A 121 15.29 -3.88 8.81
N GLY A 122 14.69 -3.57 7.66
CA GLY A 122 13.27 -3.70 7.43
C GLY A 122 12.84 -5.15 7.16
N TYR A 123 11.53 -5.37 7.11
CA TYR A 123 10.92 -6.68 6.87
C TYR A 123 9.67 -6.57 6.02
N LEU A 124 9.39 -7.63 5.28
CA LEU A 124 8.12 -7.84 4.60
C LEU A 124 7.45 -9.10 5.14
N TYR A 125 6.15 -9.01 5.38
CA TYR A 125 5.37 -10.09 5.97
C TYR A 125 4.05 -10.32 5.24
N HIS A 126 3.52 -11.52 5.38
CA HIS A 126 2.12 -11.83 5.11
C HIS A 126 1.67 -11.50 3.68
N LEU A 127 2.44 -11.94 2.69
CA LEU A 127 1.99 -11.86 1.31
C LEU A 127 0.79 -12.78 1.09
N LEU A 128 -0.34 -12.20 0.69
CA LEU A 128 -1.54 -12.92 0.28
C LEU A 128 -1.85 -12.59 -1.18
N ASP A 129 -2.27 -13.58 -1.94
CA ASP A 129 -2.74 -13.43 -3.31
C ASP A 129 -3.94 -14.34 -3.57
N ALA A 130 -5.10 -13.75 -3.70
CA ALA A 130 -6.35 -14.40 -4.08
C ALA A 130 -6.91 -13.81 -5.39
N GLY A 131 -6.02 -13.59 -6.36
CA GLY A 131 -6.37 -13.00 -7.66
C GLY A 131 -6.58 -11.49 -7.57
N ASN A 132 -7.82 -11.04 -7.51
CA ASN A 132 -8.17 -9.62 -7.44
C ASN A 132 -8.09 -9.02 -6.02
N VAL A 133 -7.76 -9.82 -5.00
CA VAL A 133 -7.49 -9.35 -3.64
C VAL A 133 -6.09 -9.81 -3.25
N LYS A 134 -5.20 -8.85 -3.00
CA LYS A 134 -3.80 -9.10 -2.62
C LYS A 134 -3.41 -8.22 -1.45
N TYR A 135 -2.48 -8.71 -0.64
CA TYR A 135 -2.03 -7.96 0.52
C TYR A 135 -0.57 -8.24 0.84
N VAL A 136 0.15 -7.23 1.30
CA VAL A 136 1.49 -7.35 1.90
C VAL A 136 1.69 -6.30 2.97
N LEU A 137 2.46 -6.63 4.00
CA LEU A 137 2.88 -5.74 5.08
C LEU A 137 4.38 -5.46 5.00
N ALA A 138 4.75 -4.20 4.97
CA ALA A 138 6.12 -3.72 5.06
C ALA A 138 6.38 -3.06 6.43
N ASN A 139 7.47 -3.43 7.08
CA ASN A 139 7.93 -2.86 8.34
C ASN A 139 9.31 -2.23 8.15
N GLY A 140 9.36 -0.91 8.07
CA GLY A 140 10.58 -0.12 7.97
C GLY A 140 11.04 0.48 9.31
N THR A 141 10.49 0.05 10.45
CA THR A 141 10.79 0.67 11.76
C THR A 141 12.26 0.61 12.11
N GLY A 142 12.94 -0.53 11.88
CA GLY A 142 14.34 -0.70 12.19
C GLY A 142 15.25 0.36 11.56
N PRO A 143 15.23 0.51 10.23
CA PRO A 143 16.07 1.48 9.51
C PRO A 143 15.86 2.95 9.91
N VAL A 144 14.66 3.32 10.36
CA VAL A 144 14.31 4.70 10.77
C VAL A 144 14.09 4.85 12.29
N SER A 145 14.59 3.91 13.09
CA SER A 145 14.34 3.85 14.54
C SER A 145 14.89 5.05 15.33
N ASN A 146 15.73 5.88 14.73
CA ASN A 146 16.14 7.17 15.28
C ASN A 146 14.96 8.14 15.49
N ASN A 147 13.97 8.11 14.58
CA ASN A 147 12.78 8.97 14.64
C ASN A 147 11.49 8.20 14.91
N PHE A 148 11.40 6.98 14.41
CA PHE A 148 10.17 6.19 14.47
C PHE A 148 10.23 5.06 15.50
N SER A 149 9.25 4.99 16.36
CA SER A 149 8.96 3.79 17.17
C SER A 149 8.04 2.80 16.42
N ARG A 150 7.42 3.24 15.31
CA ARG A 150 6.59 2.44 14.42
C ARG A 150 6.57 3.06 13.02
N ASN A 151 6.91 2.25 12.02
CA ASN A 151 6.82 2.60 10.61
C ASN A 151 6.38 1.37 9.82
N PHE A 152 5.07 1.16 9.75
CA PHE A 152 4.43 0.06 9.05
C PHE A 152 3.65 0.58 7.88
N ARG A 153 3.77 -0.08 6.73
CA ARG A 153 3.04 0.22 5.51
C ARG A 153 2.38 -1.05 5.01
N HIS A 154 1.06 -1.02 4.93
CA HIS A 154 0.26 -2.10 4.41
C HIS A 154 -0.19 -1.75 2.99
N PHE A 155 -0.11 -2.70 2.09
CA PHE A 155 -0.71 -2.60 0.77
C PHE A 155 -1.83 -3.63 0.66
N LEU A 156 -3.03 -3.16 0.46
CA LEU A 156 -4.20 -3.97 0.13
C LEU A 156 -4.64 -3.60 -1.28
N TRP A 157 -4.44 -4.52 -2.22
CA TRP A 157 -4.87 -4.34 -3.60
C TRP A 157 -6.19 -5.10 -3.80
N MET A 158 -7.27 -4.37 -4.08
CA MET A 158 -8.59 -4.91 -4.35
C MET A 158 -9.10 -4.35 -5.68
N ASP A 159 -9.36 -5.23 -6.62
CA ASP A 159 -9.83 -4.88 -7.98
C ASP A 159 -8.91 -3.82 -8.63
N ASP A 160 -9.44 -2.64 -8.94
CA ASP A 160 -8.71 -1.55 -9.61
C ASP A 160 -8.09 -0.54 -8.64
N VAL A 161 -8.01 -0.86 -7.33
CA VAL A 161 -7.50 0.06 -6.32
C VAL A 161 -6.43 -0.61 -5.44
N ILE A 162 -5.30 0.07 -5.28
CA ILE A 162 -4.29 -0.26 -4.28
C ILE A 162 -4.48 0.70 -3.10
N TYR A 163 -4.88 0.19 -1.95
CA TYR A 163 -4.95 0.93 -0.70
C TYR A 163 -3.61 0.82 0.01
N MET A 164 -2.98 1.96 0.26
CA MET A 164 -1.77 2.08 1.07
C MET A 164 -2.17 2.61 2.45
N ILE A 165 -1.91 1.81 3.49
CA ILE A 165 -2.22 2.16 4.86
C ILE A 165 -0.91 2.28 5.64
N ASP A 166 -0.61 3.48 6.13
CA ASP A 166 0.57 3.77 6.92
C ASP A 166 0.21 3.88 8.39
N ASP A 167 0.80 3.02 9.25
CA ASP A 167 0.68 3.08 10.70
C ASP A 167 2.01 3.56 11.29
N LEU A 168 2.04 4.84 11.60
CA LEU A 168 3.25 5.57 11.96
C LEU A 168 3.17 6.08 13.40
N LYS A 169 4.30 5.97 14.10
CA LYS A 169 4.49 6.58 15.42
C LYS A 169 5.94 7.01 15.58
N THR A 170 6.17 8.23 16.01
CA THR A 170 7.48 8.81 16.24
C THR A 170 7.75 9.04 17.73
N HIS A 171 9.01 9.29 18.08
CA HIS A 171 9.42 9.59 19.46
C HIS A 171 9.05 11.01 19.88
N LYS A 172 8.86 11.91 18.92
CA LYS A 172 8.55 13.32 19.13
C LYS A 172 7.37 13.73 18.25
N VAL A 173 6.75 14.83 18.57
CA VAL A 173 5.81 15.53 17.70
C VAL A 173 6.55 16.18 16.55
N GLY A 174 6.01 16.11 15.33
CA GLY A 174 6.60 16.71 14.13
C GLY A 174 5.78 16.44 12.87
N ARG A 175 6.32 16.78 11.73
CA ARG A 175 5.66 16.71 10.44
C ARG A 175 5.95 15.39 9.74
N PHE A 176 4.91 14.71 9.26
CA PHE A 176 5.01 13.55 8.37
C PHE A 176 4.88 13.99 6.93
N GLU A 177 5.71 13.41 6.05
CA GLU A 177 5.81 13.73 4.64
C GLU A 177 5.88 12.44 3.82
N TRP A 178 4.90 12.24 2.92
CA TRP A 178 4.85 11.11 1.99
C TRP A 178 5.43 11.52 0.65
N LEU A 179 6.49 10.88 0.23
CA LEU A 179 7.15 11.17 -1.04
C LEU A 179 6.57 10.36 -2.18
N TRP A 180 6.41 11.00 -3.32
CA TRP A 180 5.86 10.43 -4.53
C TRP A 180 6.71 10.80 -5.74
N HIS A 181 7.41 9.80 -6.31
CA HIS A 181 8.13 9.92 -7.56
C HIS A 181 7.25 9.37 -8.66
N THR A 182 6.89 10.18 -9.63
CA THR A 182 5.95 9.83 -10.68
C THR A 182 6.56 10.01 -12.06
N ASN A 183 6.10 9.21 -13.01
CA ASN A 183 6.54 9.28 -14.40
C ASN A 183 5.34 9.66 -15.28
N GLY A 184 5.22 10.95 -15.61
CA GLY A 184 4.15 11.44 -16.45
C GLY A 184 3.68 12.85 -16.12
N THR A 185 2.59 13.23 -16.75
CA THR A 185 1.93 14.51 -16.47
C THR A 185 1.16 14.44 -15.17
N TYR A 186 1.43 15.38 -14.29
CA TYR A 186 0.82 15.52 -12.99
C TYR A 186 -0.27 16.59 -13.01
N LYS A 187 -1.47 16.25 -12.55
CA LYS A 187 -2.59 17.21 -12.45
C LYS A 187 -3.31 17.09 -11.11
N LYS A 188 -3.30 18.16 -10.34
CA LYS A 188 -4.06 18.26 -9.07
C LYS A 188 -5.54 18.53 -9.33
N SER A 189 -6.41 17.91 -8.51
CA SER A 189 -7.84 18.18 -8.45
C SER A 189 -8.31 18.06 -7.00
N GLY A 190 -8.40 19.16 -6.30
CA GLY A 190 -8.52 19.17 -4.85
C GLY A 190 -7.30 18.50 -4.22
N VAL A 191 -7.51 17.53 -3.35
CA VAL A 191 -6.43 16.73 -2.75
C VAL A 191 -5.97 15.57 -3.62
N ASP A 192 -6.73 15.24 -4.65
CA ASP A 192 -6.40 14.16 -5.58
C ASP A 192 -5.32 14.60 -6.58
N VAL A 193 -4.49 13.66 -6.95
CA VAL A 193 -3.50 13.83 -8.00
C VAL A 193 -3.69 12.78 -9.08
N ASN A 194 -3.88 13.23 -10.30
CA ASN A 194 -3.92 12.38 -11.47
C ASN A 194 -2.57 12.40 -12.17
N VAL A 195 -1.96 11.23 -12.32
CA VAL A 195 -0.70 11.04 -13.06
C VAL A 195 -1.01 10.28 -14.33
N THR A 196 -0.53 10.79 -15.48
CA THR A 196 -0.79 10.17 -16.79
C THR A 196 0.48 10.13 -17.62
N ASN A 197 0.76 8.97 -18.22
CA ASN A 197 1.85 8.79 -19.18
C ASN A 197 1.39 7.82 -20.29
N GLY A 198 1.16 8.36 -21.48
CA GLY A 198 0.59 7.60 -22.59
C GLY A 198 -0.75 7.00 -22.23
N ASN A 199 -0.87 5.68 -22.31
CA ASN A 199 -2.09 4.93 -21.96
C ASN A 199 -2.18 4.57 -20.46
N SER A 200 -1.14 4.85 -19.69
CA SER A 200 -1.11 4.60 -18.26
C SER A 200 -1.63 5.81 -17.49
N SER A 201 -2.54 5.60 -16.56
CA SER A 201 -3.02 6.66 -15.68
C SER A 201 -3.44 6.13 -14.32
N VAL A 202 -3.12 6.87 -13.27
CA VAL A 202 -3.52 6.57 -11.89
C VAL A 202 -4.00 7.83 -11.19
N VAL A 203 -4.91 7.66 -10.22
CA VAL A 203 -5.29 8.73 -9.30
C VAL A 203 -4.76 8.40 -7.91
N ILE A 204 -3.94 9.27 -7.36
CA ILE A 204 -3.48 9.21 -5.97
C ILE A 204 -4.47 10.04 -5.14
N ARG A 205 -5.19 9.39 -4.23
CA ARG A 205 -6.21 9.99 -3.38
C ARG A 205 -5.90 9.79 -1.91
N PRO A 206 -5.32 10.79 -1.22
CA PRO A 206 -5.21 10.78 0.24
C PRO A 206 -6.60 10.83 0.88
N LEU A 207 -6.90 9.90 1.77
CA LEU A 207 -8.22 9.76 2.40
C LEU A 207 -8.19 9.97 3.90
N TYR A 208 -7.13 9.50 4.56
CA TYR A 208 -6.90 9.70 5.99
C TYR A 208 -5.42 9.99 6.29
N PRO A 209 -5.10 10.77 7.33
CA PRO A 209 -6.08 11.46 8.19
C PRO A 209 -6.97 12.38 7.35
N ARG A 210 -8.16 12.64 7.84
CA ARG A 210 -9.08 13.58 7.19
C ARG A 210 -8.39 14.93 7.08
N LEU A 211 -8.29 15.45 5.88
CA LEU A 211 -7.84 16.79 5.66
C LEU A 211 -8.93 17.74 6.17
N LEU A 212 -8.53 18.73 6.95
CA LEU A 212 -9.45 19.60 7.64
C LEU A 212 -10.26 20.42 6.63
N ALA A 213 -11.56 20.36 6.71
CA ALA A 213 -12.42 21.27 5.98
C ALA A 213 -12.37 22.67 6.64
N LYS A 214 -12.59 23.72 5.84
CA LYS A 214 -12.61 25.11 6.29
C LYS A 214 -13.46 25.36 7.54
N SER A 215 -14.59 24.65 7.67
CA SER A 215 -15.53 24.81 8.76
C SER A 215 -15.08 24.20 10.08
N ASP A 216 -14.06 23.35 10.09
CA ASP A 216 -13.74 22.51 11.24
C ASP A 216 -12.71 23.17 12.18
N PHE A 217 -11.98 24.21 11.71
CA PHE A 217 -10.94 24.88 12.49
C PHE A 217 -10.79 26.37 12.16
N VAL A 218 -10.20 27.10 13.10
CA VAL A 218 -9.91 28.56 12.96
C VAL A 218 -8.91 28.84 11.85
N HIS A 219 -8.10 27.88 11.45
CA HIS A 219 -7.13 27.99 10.37
C HIS A 219 -7.46 27.02 9.26
N ASP A 220 -7.89 27.57 8.14
CA ASP A 220 -8.09 26.83 6.91
C ASP A 220 -6.75 26.66 6.18
N TYR A 221 -6.41 25.42 5.89
CA TYR A 221 -5.29 25.13 4.99
C TYR A 221 -5.86 24.93 3.58
N PRO A 222 -5.45 25.74 2.60
CA PRO A 222 -5.77 25.48 1.21
C PRO A 222 -5.33 24.08 0.82
N GLU A 223 -6.15 23.34 0.07
CA GLU A 223 -5.90 21.94 -0.30
C GLU A 223 -4.59 21.77 -1.09
N ASP A 224 -4.16 22.78 -1.82
CA ASP A 224 -2.91 22.81 -2.58
C ASP A 224 -1.66 22.92 -1.70
N LEU A 225 -1.77 23.35 -0.44
CA LEU A 225 -0.64 23.35 0.50
C LEU A 225 -0.24 21.96 0.98
N TYR A 226 -1.05 20.94 0.77
CA TYR A 226 -0.70 19.56 1.15
C TYR A 226 0.31 18.91 0.19
N TRP A 227 0.40 19.43 -1.04
CA TRP A 227 1.30 18.92 -2.06
C TRP A 227 2.39 19.94 -2.40
N GLU A 228 3.62 19.58 -2.17
CA GLU A 228 4.81 20.36 -2.49
C GLU A 228 5.55 19.73 -3.67
N GLU A 229 5.99 20.56 -4.62
CA GLU A 229 6.81 20.16 -5.77
C GLU A 229 8.28 20.37 -5.44
N ILE A 230 9.07 19.30 -5.54
CA ILE A 230 10.49 19.32 -5.19
C ILE A 230 11.31 18.95 -6.42
N GLN A 231 12.38 19.69 -6.68
CA GLN A 231 13.28 19.43 -7.79
C GLN A 231 14.42 18.52 -7.37
N ALA A 232 14.72 17.52 -8.19
CA ALA A 232 15.78 16.55 -8.00
C ALA A 232 16.60 16.37 -9.28
N PRO A 233 17.86 15.93 -9.19
CA PRO A 233 18.63 15.61 -10.38
C PRO A 233 18.07 14.41 -11.13
N THR A 234 18.11 14.44 -12.47
CA THR A 234 17.85 13.27 -13.30
C THR A 234 19.00 12.25 -13.21
N GLU A 235 18.74 10.96 -13.49
CA GLU A 235 19.77 9.90 -13.47
C GLU A 235 20.97 10.18 -14.37
N ASP A 236 20.74 10.81 -15.52
CA ASP A 236 21.78 11.21 -16.47
C ASP A 236 22.54 12.49 -16.05
N LEU A 237 22.11 13.13 -14.95
CA LEU A 237 22.70 14.35 -14.35
C LEU A 237 22.70 15.56 -15.29
N LYS A 238 21.88 15.57 -16.36
CA LYS A 238 21.81 16.67 -17.31
C LYS A 238 20.70 17.66 -17.04
N GLY A 239 19.80 17.34 -16.12
CA GLY A 239 18.65 18.16 -15.79
C GLY A 239 18.12 17.89 -14.40
N THR A 240 16.91 18.38 -14.17
CA THR A 240 16.13 18.12 -12.97
C THR A 240 14.78 17.52 -13.35
N GLU A 241 14.25 16.72 -12.46
CA GLU A 241 12.88 16.21 -12.50
C GLU A 241 12.14 16.59 -11.22
N THR A 242 10.83 16.65 -11.31
CA THR A 242 9.98 16.98 -10.17
C THR A 242 9.49 15.71 -9.50
N TYR A 243 9.63 15.63 -8.18
CA TYR A 243 8.89 14.70 -7.35
C TYR A 243 8.01 15.49 -6.36
N TYR A 244 7.11 14.80 -5.69
CA TYR A 244 6.08 15.45 -4.89
C TYR A 244 6.15 14.97 -3.45
N SER A 245 5.98 15.88 -2.51
CA SER A 245 5.77 15.60 -1.10
C SER A 245 4.35 15.92 -0.72
N PHE A 246 3.62 14.92 -0.22
CA PHE A 246 2.35 15.15 0.46
C PHE A 246 2.62 15.23 1.96
N HIS A 247 2.19 16.28 2.62
CA HIS A 247 2.42 16.48 4.04
C HIS A 247 1.16 16.90 4.78
N LEU A 248 1.12 16.58 6.07
CA LEU A 248 0.07 17.06 6.96
C LEU A 248 0.40 18.48 7.42
N PRO A 249 -0.60 19.36 7.51
CA PRO A 249 -0.39 20.73 8.01
C PRO A 249 -0.13 20.75 9.51
N ALA A 250 -0.56 19.74 10.26
CA ALA A 250 -0.41 19.63 11.70
C ALA A 250 0.79 18.74 12.07
N GLU A 251 1.51 19.16 13.12
CA GLU A 251 2.53 18.33 13.74
C GLU A 251 1.88 17.34 14.72
N VAL A 252 2.19 16.06 14.55
CA VAL A 252 1.70 14.96 15.40
C VAL A 252 2.80 13.95 15.63
N ASN A 253 2.61 13.03 16.58
CA ASN A 253 3.55 11.92 16.81
C ASN A 253 2.99 10.56 16.45
N ARG A 254 1.76 10.51 15.97
CA ARG A 254 1.08 9.27 15.55
C ARG A 254 0.10 9.60 14.44
N VAL A 255 0.11 8.76 13.40
CA VAL A 255 -0.85 8.85 12.32
C VAL A 255 -1.15 7.45 11.76
N LYS A 256 -2.42 7.19 11.44
CA LYS A 256 -2.82 6.14 10.51
C LYS A 256 -3.28 6.81 9.24
N GLY A 257 -2.43 6.72 8.21
CA GLY A 257 -2.72 7.24 6.88
C GLY A 257 -3.41 6.18 6.02
N LEU A 258 -4.31 6.62 5.17
CA LEU A 258 -4.91 5.78 4.13
C LEU A 258 -4.94 6.58 2.83
N THR A 259 -4.24 6.07 1.82
CA THR A 259 -4.23 6.60 0.47
C THR A 259 -4.72 5.53 -0.50
N ALA A 260 -5.66 5.88 -1.37
CA ALA A 260 -6.07 5.04 -2.48
C ALA A 260 -5.28 5.41 -3.74
N ILE A 261 -4.71 4.41 -4.41
CA ILE A 261 -4.11 4.54 -5.73
C ILE A 261 -5.05 3.83 -6.69
N ILE A 262 -5.84 4.61 -7.44
CA ILE A 262 -6.86 4.12 -8.36
C ILE A 262 -6.19 3.90 -9.72
N LEU A 263 -6.20 2.68 -10.19
CA LEU A 263 -5.66 2.25 -11.49
C LEU A 263 -6.72 2.49 -12.56
N LYS A 264 -6.45 3.35 -13.52
CA LYS A 264 -7.41 3.66 -14.58
C LYS A 264 -7.25 2.74 -15.78
N ASP A 265 -8.35 2.26 -16.31
CA ASP A 265 -8.34 1.47 -17.56
C ASP A 265 -7.93 2.29 -18.77
N THR A 266 -8.31 3.56 -18.81
CA THR A 266 -7.87 4.54 -19.81
C THR A 266 -7.62 5.88 -19.14
N PRO A 267 -6.75 6.75 -19.71
CA PRO A 267 -6.53 8.09 -19.17
C PRO A 267 -7.82 8.92 -19.01
N ASP A 268 -8.77 8.71 -19.92
CA ASP A 268 -10.04 9.44 -19.94
C ASP A 268 -11.17 8.76 -19.13
N GLU A 269 -10.88 7.66 -18.45
CA GLU A 269 -11.87 6.96 -17.63
C GLU A 269 -12.46 7.90 -16.57
N LYS A 270 -13.80 7.98 -16.58
CA LYS A 270 -14.57 8.83 -15.65
C LYS A 270 -15.33 8.02 -14.60
N ASP A 271 -15.57 6.74 -14.87
CA ASP A 271 -16.25 5.84 -13.93
C ASP A 271 -15.26 5.33 -12.90
N LEU A 272 -14.88 6.20 -11.99
CA LEU A 272 -13.94 5.90 -10.92
C LEU A 272 -14.69 5.45 -9.65
N PRO A 273 -14.04 4.64 -8.79
CA PRO A 273 -14.59 4.25 -7.50
C PRO A 273 -15.04 5.46 -6.68
N GLN A 274 -16.32 5.49 -6.32
CA GLN A 274 -16.86 6.47 -5.39
C GLN A 274 -16.48 6.04 -3.98
N MET A 275 -15.79 6.91 -3.25
CA MET A 275 -15.24 6.61 -1.93
C MET A 275 -15.84 7.57 -0.89
N GLU A 276 -16.67 7.03 -0.01
CA GLU A 276 -17.24 7.75 1.13
C GLU A 276 -16.43 7.40 2.38
N ARG A 277 -15.87 8.42 3.05
CA ARG A 277 -15.19 8.23 4.34
C ARG A 277 -16.19 7.87 5.43
N ARG A 278 -15.82 6.90 6.24
CA ARG A 278 -16.58 6.43 7.39
C ARG A 278 -15.66 6.44 8.60
N GLU A 279 -16.14 6.91 9.73
CA GLU A 279 -15.35 6.97 10.94
C GLU A 279 -16.19 6.78 12.20
N GLY A 280 -15.60 6.22 13.23
CA GLY A 280 -16.14 6.10 14.56
C GLY A 280 -15.04 6.40 15.58
N GLN A 281 -15.35 6.21 16.85
CA GLN A 281 -14.42 6.51 17.94
C GLN A 281 -13.09 5.73 17.79
N ASP A 282 -13.18 4.46 17.42
CA ASP A 282 -12.06 3.51 17.47
C ASP A 282 -11.70 2.94 16.09
N TRP A 283 -12.26 3.48 15.03
CA TRP A 283 -12.02 3.00 13.67
C TRP A 283 -12.17 4.11 12.62
N ILE A 284 -11.49 3.93 11.52
CA ILE A 284 -11.69 4.67 10.27
C ILE A 284 -12.02 3.69 9.15
N GLY A 285 -12.66 4.15 8.10
CA GLY A 285 -13.03 3.27 7.00
C GLY A 285 -13.51 4.01 5.75
N LEU A 286 -13.82 3.23 4.75
CA LEU A 286 -14.33 3.68 3.46
C LEU A 286 -15.52 2.82 3.07
N ARG A 287 -16.54 3.45 2.50
CA ARG A 287 -17.50 2.77 1.65
C ARG A 287 -17.18 3.07 0.19
N ILE A 288 -16.89 2.04 -0.56
CA ILE A 288 -16.50 2.14 -1.95
C ILE A 288 -17.63 1.57 -2.80
N ARG A 289 -18.11 2.34 -3.79
CA ARG A 289 -19.08 1.89 -4.80
C ARG A 289 -18.43 1.95 -6.16
N HIS A 290 -18.41 0.81 -6.84
CA HIS A 290 -17.84 0.71 -8.18
C HIS A 290 -18.38 -0.54 -8.90
N LYS A 291 -18.72 -0.39 -10.16
CA LYS A 291 -19.16 -1.50 -11.06
C LYS A 291 -20.22 -2.41 -10.40
N GLY A 292 -21.22 -1.82 -9.75
CA GLY A 292 -22.33 -2.55 -9.13
C GLY A 292 -21.99 -3.31 -7.84
N LYS A 293 -20.83 -3.04 -7.26
CA LYS A 293 -20.36 -3.62 -6.00
C LYS A 293 -20.15 -2.54 -4.95
N VAL A 294 -20.49 -2.84 -3.71
CA VAL A 294 -20.11 -2.06 -2.53
C VAL A 294 -19.05 -2.83 -1.77
N THR A 295 -17.98 -2.13 -1.42
CA THR A 295 -16.95 -2.65 -0.52
C THR A 295 -16.82 -1.69 0.65
N ASP A 296 -17.00 -2.20 1.86
CA ASP A 296 -16.73 -1.48 3.09
C ASP A 296 -15.37 -1.94 3.63
N LEU A 297 -14.41 -1.01 3.73
CA LEU A 297 -13.07 -1.22 4.30
C LEU A 297 -12.99 -0.50 5.64
N TYR A 298 -12.52 -1.18 6.68
CA TYR A 298 -12.38 -0.63 8.03
C TYR A 298 -11.01 -0.92 8.61
N ILE A 299 -10.47 0.04 9.35
CA ILE A 299 -9.16 -0.02 10.01
C ILE A 299 -9.34 0.28 11.49
N ASN A 300 -8.87 -0.61 12.34
CA ASN A 300 -8.91 -0.50 13.78
C ASN A 300 -7.88 0.52 14.29
N GLN A 301 -8.33 1.60 14.89
CA GLN A 301 -7.47 2.64 15.45
C GLN A 301 -6.80 2.22 16.76
N LEU A 302 -7.37 1.27 17.48
CA LEU A 302 -6.84 0.74 18.75
C LEU A 302 -5.72 -0.29 18.51
N ALA A 303 -5.75 -1.01 17.38
CA ALA A 303 -4.72 -1.95 17.00
C ALA A 303 -3.46 -1.23 16.49
N ASP A 304 -2.29 -1.80 16.71
CA ASP A 304 -1.05 -1.31 16.11
C ASP A 304 -0.58 -2.20 14.94
N GLY A 305 0.18 -1.60 14.02
CA GLY A 305 0.66 -2.27 12.82
C GLY A 305 1.63 -3.43 13.09
N ARG A 306 2.17 -3.55 14.30
CA ARG A 306 3.02 -4.68 14.70
C ARG A 306 2.26 -5.99 14.78
N LEU A 307 0.93 -5.95 14.80
CA LEU A 307 0.05 -7.11 14.82
C LEU A 307 0.22 -8.00 16.09
N MET A 308 0.88 -7.49 17.13
CA MET A 308 1.22 -8.27 18.34
C MET A 308 0.33 -7.96 19.54
N HIS A 309 -0.27 -6.78 19.59
CA HIS A 309 -0.94 -6.29 20.81
C HIS A 309 -2.42 -5.96 20.62
N SER A 310 -3.03 -6.35 19.53
CA SER A 310 -4.41 -6.00 19.25
C SER A 310 -5.37 -6.99 19.91
N ASN A 311 -5.85 -6.67 21.09
CA ASN A 311 -7.01 -7.32 21.67
C ASN A 311 -8.23 -6.41 21.68
N SER A 312 -8.14 -5.31 20.96
CA SER A 312 -9.17 -4.28 20.97
C SER A 312 -10.23 -4.60 19.94
N TRP A 313 -11.44 -4.85 20.41
CA TRP A 313 -12.60 -5.03 19.57
C TRP A 313 -13.14 -3.68 19.12
N ILE A 314 -13.54 -3.62 17.86
CA ILE A 314 -14.24 -2.48 17.26
C ILE A 314 -15.60 -2.89 16.71
N MET A 315 -16.49 -1.91 16.60
CA MET A 315 -17.86 -2.14 16.09
C MET A 315 -18.21 -1.15 14.96
N PRO A 316 -17.54 -1.21 13.81
CA PRO A 316 -17.84 -0.33 12.68
C PRO A 316 -19.14 -0.75 11.97
N ASP A 317 -20.07 0.20 11.84
CA ASP A 317 -21.32 0.03 11.06
C ASP A 317 -22.08 -1.28 11.35
N GLY A 318 -22.06 -1.75 12.61
CA GLY A 318 -22.73 -2.98 13.03
C GLY A 318 -21.91 -4.27 12.82
N TRP A 319 -20.70 -4.19 12.30
CA TRP A 319 -19.73 -5.28 12.33
C TRP A 319 -19.03 -5.32 13.69
N MET A 320 -18.65 -6.49 14.15
CA MET A 320 -17.85 -6.69 15.36
C MET A 320 -16.63 -7.55 15.03
N THR A 321 -15.43 -7.03 15.32
CA THR A 321 -14.16 -7.70 15.01
C THR A 321 -13.03 -7.22 15.92
N ASP A 322 -12.00 -8.06 16.06
CA ASP A 322 -10.71 -7.75 16.67
C ASP A 322 -9.59 -7.61 15.62
N ALA A 323 -9.96 -7.58 14.35
CA ALA A 323 -9.01 -7.45 13.22
C ALA A 323 -8.28 -6.09 13.25
N TYR A 324 -7.04 -6.07 12.74
CA TYR A 324 -6.33 -4.84 12.46
C TYR A 324 -7.03 -4.03 11.36
N MET A 325 -7.40 -4.72 10.27
CA MET A 325 -8.29 -4.19 9.24
C MET A 325 -9.13 -5.32 8.66
N PHE A 326 -10.26 -4.96 8.10
CA PHE A 326 -11.07 -5.88 7.32
C PHE A 326 -11.83 -5.15 6.23
N ALA A 327 -12.20 -5.89 5.18
CA ALA A 327 -13.10 -5.42 4.15
C ALA A 327 -14.19 -6.44 3.91
N VAL A 328 -15.38 -5.99 3.57
CA VAL A 328 -16.51 -6.83 3.16
C VAL A 328 -17.09 -6.30 1.87
N SER A 329 -17.43 -7.20 0.94
CA SER A 329 -17.99 -6.82 -0.35
C SER A 329 -19.34 -7.49 -0.57
N TYR A 330 -20.28 -6.75 -1.15
CA TYR A 330 -21.62 -7.19 -1.46
C TYR A 330 -22.18 -6.46 -2.68
N PRO A 331 -23.19 -7.02 -3.38
CA PRO A 331 -23.81 -6.37 -4.53
C PRO A 331 -24.47 -5.04 -4.13
N GLU A 332 -24.34 -4.03 -4.96
CA GLU A 332 -25.00 -2.75 -4.77
C GLU A 332 -26.53 -2.93 -4.74
N GLY A 333 -27.23 -2.14 -3.91
CA GLY A 333 -28.66 -2.29 -3.67
C GLY A 333 -29.03 -3.40 -2.67
N THR A 334 -28.06 -4.13 -2.13
CA THR A 334 -28.27 -5.12 -1.07
C THR A 334 -27.73 -4.64 0.29
N GLU A 335 -28.06 -5.34 1.35
CA GLU A 335 -27.55 -5.02 2.68
C GLU A 335 -26.19 -5.70 2.93
N ALA A 336 -25.34 -5.05 3.76
CA ALA A 336 -24.04 -5.58 4.13
C ALA A 336 -24.06 -6.96 4.81
N LYS A 337 -25.18 -7.36 5.43
CA LYS A 337 -25.36 -8.71 5.96
C LYS A 337 -25.30 -9.81 4.89
N ASN A 338 -25.52 -9.44 3.62
CA ASN A 338 -25.44 -10.36 2.49
C ASN A 338 -24.01 -10.51 1.94
N ALA A 339 -23.00 -9.88 2.59
CA ALA A 339 -21.62 -10.02 2.17
C ALA A 339 -21.17 -11.48 2.24
N LYS A 340 -20.61 -11.96 1.13
CA LYS A 340 -19.99 -13.29 1.04
C LYS A 340 -18.49 -13.19 0.84
N ASP A 341 -18.03 -12.06 0.34
CA ASP A 341 -16.61 -11.78 0.14
C ASP A 341 -16.10 -10.93 1.28
N PHE A 342 -14.99 -11.36 1.88
CA PHE A 342 -14.33 -10.56 2.90
C PHE A 342 -12.82 -10.79 2.93
N PHE A 343 -12.13 -9.77 3.40
CA PHE A 343 -10.72 -9.78 3.77
C PHE A 343 -10.57 -9.45 5.26
N ILE A 344 -9.71 -10.16 5.94
CA ILE A 344 -9.34 -9.90 7.34
C ILE A 344 -7.81 -9.87 7.43
N ALA A 345 -7.27 -8.78 7.94
CA ALA A 345 -5.88 -8.70 8.33
C ALA A 345 -5.75 -8.86 9.84
N TYR A 346 -5.21 -9.99 10.26
CA TYR A 346 -4.89 -10.31 11.64
C TYR A 346 -6.08 -10.12 12.60
N GLY A 347 -7.09 -10.96 12.41
CA GLY A 347 -8.29 -11.01 13.24
C GLY A 347 -8.70 -12.44 13.56
N SER A 348 -9.40 -12.62 14.69
CA SER A 348 -9.94 -13.92 15.12
C SER A 348 -11.43 -14.06 14.87
N ALA A 349 -12.14 -12.97 14.62
CA ALA A 349 -13.57 -13.01 14.35
C ALA A 349 -14.05 -11.88 13.46
N LEU A 350 -15.11 -12.16 12.70
CA LEU A 350 -15.94 -11.19 12.02
C LEU A 350 -17.40 -11.57 12.23
N ARG A 351 -18.16 -10.69 12.87
CA ARG A 351 -19.57 -10.91 13.20
C ARG A 351 -20.42 -9.69 12.83
N ARG A 352 -21.70 -9.91 12.58
CA ARG A 352 -22.70 -8.86 12.39
C ARG A 352 -24.03 -9.27 13.04
N GLY A 353 -24.45 -8.56 14.08
CA GLY A 353 -25.58 -9.01 14.89
C GLY A 353 -25.33 -10.41 15.47
N ASN A 354 -26.25 -11.33 15.20
CA ASN A 354 -26.13 -12.73 15.63
C ASN A 354 -25.38 -13.62 14.60
N GLU A 355 -25.01 -13.10 13.46
CA GLU A 355 -24.35 -13.86 12.40
C GLU A 355 -22.83 -13.85 12.58
N THR A 356 -22.20 -15.01 12.40
CA THR A 356 -20.75 -15.17 12.43
C THR A 356 -20.27 -15.51 11.03
N TYR A 357 -19.45 -14.62 10.44
CA TYR A 357 -18.85 -14.77 9.11
C TYR A 357 -17.51 -15.49 9.19
N PHE A 358 -16.76 -15.22 10.25
CA PHE A 358 -15.49 -15.87 10.53
C PHE A 358 -15.28 -15.99 12.04
N SER A 359 -14.68 -17.12 12.47
CA SER A 359 -14.27 -17.33 13.85
C SER A 359 -13.09 -18.30 13.89
N SER A 360 -12.07 -17.98 14.70
CA SER A 360 -10.88 -18.78 14.93
C SER A 360 -10.38 -18.58 16.37
N LEU A 361 -9.62 -19.57 16.88
CA LEU A 361 -8.92 -19.43 18.15
C LEU A 361 -7.68 -18.54 18.06
N ALA A 362 -7.11 -18.39 16.86
CA ALA A 362 -5.95 -17.57 16.60
C ALA A 362 -6.31 -16.40 15.67
N LYS A 363 -5.57 -15.29 15.76
CA LYS A 363 -5.66 -14.21 14.78
C LYS A 363 -5.00 -14.63 13.49
N LEU A 364 -5.72 -14.46 12.39
CA LEU A 364 -5.33 -14.93 11.07
C LEU A 364 -5.47 -13.82 10.02
N PHE A 365 -4.77 -14.01 8.89
CA PHE A 365 -5.05 -13.32 7.65
C PHE A 365 -5.98 -14.20 6.82
N VAL A 366 -7.11 -13.66 6.41
CA VAL A 366 -8.14 -14.43 5.73
C VAL A 366 -8.66 -13.64 4.53
N ILE A 367 -8.78 -14.32 3.39
CA ILE A 367 -9.55 -13.85 2.24
C ILE A 367 -10.59 -14.91 1.95
N GLN A 368 -11.85 -14.52 1.91
CA GLN A 368 -12.95 -15.35 1.44
C GLN A 368 -13.56 -14.72 0.19
N LYS A 369 -13.75 -15.52 -0.83
CA LYS A 369 -14.43 -15.14 -2.07
C LYS A 369 -15.50 -16.16 -2.41
N ALA A 370 -16.66 -15.66 -2.82
CA ALA A 370 -17.77 -16.49 -3.28
C ALA A 370 -17.96 -16.27 -4.78
N GLU A 371 -17.69 -17.29 -5.58
CA GLU A 371 -17.96 -17.28 -7.01
C GLU A 371 -19.02 -18.36 -7.32
N ASP A 372 -20.16 -17.96 -7.85
CA ASP A 372 -21.32 -18.81 -8.12
C ASP A 372 -21.76 -19.61 -6.87
N LYS A 373 -21.53 -20.93 -6.88
CA LYS A 373 -21.85 -21.84 -5.77
C LYS A 373 -20.61 -22.31 -5.01
N LYS A 374 -19.44 -21.70 -5.25
CA LYS A 374 -18.17 -22.07 -4.61
C LYS A 374 -17.76 -20.99 -3.62
N LEU A 375 -17.17 -21.42 -2.53
CA LEU A 375 -16.52 -20.58 -1.55
C LEU A 375 -15.04 -20.91 -1.54
N ASP A 376 -14.23 -19.97 -1.96
CA ASP A 376 -12.77 -20.07 -1.89
C ASP A 376 -12.26 -19.33 -0.66
N LEU A 377 -11.39 -19.99 0.08
CA LEU A 377 -10.83 -19.48 1.33
C LEU A 377 -9.30 -19.55 1.31
N TRP A 378 -8.64 -18.43 1.58
CA TRP A 378 -7.19 -18.33 1.78
C TRP A 378 -6.92 -17.98 3.24
N ILE A 379 -6.07 -18.75 3.90
CA ILE A 379 -5.65 -18.52 5.28
C ILE A 379 -4.12 -18.36 5.31
N ASN A 380 -3.64 -17.22 5.82
CA ASN A 380 -2.21 -16.89 5.86
C ASN A 380 -1.50 -17.07 4.51
N GLY A 381 -2.18 -16.69 3.42
CA GLY A 381 -1.66 -16.79 2.06
C GLY A 381 -1.72 -18.17 1.41
N GLN A 382 -2.23 -19.18 2.12
CA GLN A 382 -2.38 -20.55 1.56
C GLN A 382 -3.84 -20.80 1.20
N PRO A 383 -4.14 -21.27 -0.03
CA PRO A 383 -5.50 -21.67 -0.38
C PRO A 383 -5.90 -22.87 0.46
N LYS A 384 -7.03 -22.77 1.12
CA LYS A 384 -7.63 -23.85 1.90
C LYS A 384 -9.08 -24.00 1.47
N ILE A 385 -9.37 -25.12 0.86
CA ILE A 385 -10.69 -25.72 0.66
C ILE A 385 -11.62 -24.94 -0.31
N ASN A 386 -11.98 -25.61 -1.39
CA ASN A 386 -13.19 -25.33 -2.17
C ASN A 386 -14.36 -26.04 -1.48
N THR A 387 -15.21 -25.30 -0.78
CA THR A 387 -16.49 -25.84 -0.29
C THR A 387 -17.60 -25.45 -1.25
N THR A 388 -18.34 -26.46 -1.71
CA THR A 388 -19.55 -26.21 -2.54
C THR A 388 -20.72 -26.00 -1.57
N PHE A 389 -21.45 -24.90 -1.71
CA PHE A 389 -22.74 -24.73 -1.01
C PHE A 389 -23.76 -25.71 -1.63
N ARG A 390 -24.41 -26.49 -0.79
CA ARG A 390 -25.57 -27.29 -1.16
C ARG A 390 -26.85 -26.47 -1.03
#